data_cdc41c2f53b883e32ca82596137c2f4a
#
_entry.id   cdc41c2f53b883e32ca82596137c2f4a
#
_cell.length_a   1.000
_cell.length_b   1.000
_cell.length_c   1.000
_cell.angle_alpha   90.00
_cell.angle_beta   90.00
_cell.angle_gamma   90.00
#
_symmetry.space_group_name_H-M   'P 1'
#
loop_
_entity.id
_entity.type
_entity.pdbx_description
1 polymer ?
#
loop_
_entity_poly.entity_id
_entity_poly.type
_entity_poly.pdbx_seq_one_letter_code
_entity_poly.pdbx_strand_id
1 'polypeptide(L)'
;MLFAIILVCLYGDWPSYYARMFMYFAMGAVLARSGVNVAERVPCIVAAFSGVLYVGLCVLGMWCPSGPAMTMLRILVGCVFVWSAYDVVDWSAKWGKFICSIAAYSFFVYLFHEPWMHTYQRFVLKYTGGGEWSHLFTYTIVPFMTCGTCIMVAMLLHKWAQPVYYVLSGGRLPRTM
;
A
#
# COMPACT_ATOMS: atom_id res chain seq x y z
N MET A 1 -5.44 -12.52 -23.98
CA MET A 1 -6.19 -12.80 -22.75
C MET A 1 -6.08 -11.66 -21.73
N LEU A 2 -4.90 -11.20 -21.35
CA LEU A 2 -4.74 -10.07 -20.39
C LEU A 2 -5.47 -8.79 -20.83
N PHE A 3 -5.35 -8.43 -22.12
CA PHE A 3 -6.01 -7.25 -22.69
C PHE A 3 -7.54 -7.33 -22.62
N ALA A 4 -8.12 -8.52 -22.84
CA ALA A 4 -9.55 -8.74 -22.71
C ALA A 4 -10.04 -8.61 -21.26
N ILE A 5 -9.25 -9.10 -20.30
CA ILE A 5 -9.56 -8.94 -18.85
C ILE A 5 -9.52 -7.46 -18.46
N ILE A 6 -8.51 -6.72 -18.91
CA ILE A 6 -8.40 -5.28 -18.66
C ILE A 6 -9.58 -4.53 -19.29
N LEU A 7 -9.96 -4.84 -20.53
CA LEU A 7 -11.11 -4.23 -21.21
C LEU A 7 -12.43 -4.51 -20.47
N VAL A 8 -12.68 -5.75 -20.06
CA VAL A 8 -13.88 -6.12 -19.30
C VAL A 8 -13.91 -5.40 -17.96
N CYS A 9 -12.76 -5.24 -17.29
CA CYS A 9 -12.68 -4.50 -16.02
C CYS A 9 -12.82 -2.98 -16.18
N LEU A 10 -12.42 -2.42 -17.33
CA LEU A 10 -12.54 -0.98 -17.62
C LEU A 10 -13.94 -0.57 -18.08
N TYR A 11 -14.64 -1.44 -18.82
CA TYR A 11 -15.92 -1.13 -19.46
C TYR A 11 -17.10 -1.89 -18.86
N GLY A 12 -16.85 -2.91 -18.03
CA GLY A 12 -17.93 -3.62 -17.35
C GLY A 12 -18.44 -2.81 -16.16
N ASP A 13 -19.77 -2.70 -16.04
CA ASP A 13 -20.47 -2.19 -14.85
C ASP A 13 -20.34 -3.16 -13.66
N TRP A 14 -19.13 -3.56 -13.36
CA TRP A 14 -18.86 -4.47 -12.25
C TRP A 14 -18.74 -3.67 -10.96
N PRO A 15 -19.78 -3.65 -10.11
CA PRO A 15 -19.82 -2.80 -8.93
C PRO A 15 -18.97 -3.34 -7.78
N SER A 16 -18.37 -4.54 -7.89
CA SER A 16 -17.77 -5.15 -6.72
C SER A 16 -16.29 -4.85 -6.59
N TYR A 17 -15.92 -4.39 -5.42
CA TYR A 17 -14.55 -4.28 -4.91
C TYR A 17 -13.73 -5.56 -5.17
N TYR A 18 -14.34 -6.73 -5.03
CA TYR A 18 -13.73 -8.04 -5.26
C TYR A 18 -13.26 -8.29 -6.69
N ALA A 19 -13.96 -7.80 -7.70
CA ALA A 19 -13.55 -7.96 -9.10
C ALA A 19 -12.25 -7.21 -9.39
N ARG A 20 -12.06 -6.02 -8.81
CA ARG A 20 -10.82 -5.24 -8.92
C ARG A 20 -9.65 -5.94 -8.23
N MET A 21 -9.86 -6.51 -7.06
CA MET A 21 -8.86 -7.30 -6.34
C MET A 21 -8.44 -8.53 -7.13
N PHE A 22 -9.41 -9.24 -7.73
CA PHE A 22 -9.12 -10.40 -8.58
C PHE A 22 -8.29 -10.02 -9.82
N MET A 23 -8.57 -8.88 -10.43
CA MET A 23 -7.79 -8.37 -11.56
C MET A 23 -6.32 -8.12 -11.18
N TYR A 24 -6.06 -7.46 -10.05
CA TYR A 24 -4.68 -7.22 -9.59
C TYR A 24 -3.95 -8.51 -9.27
N PHE A 25 -4.64 -9.47 -8.65
CA PHE A 25 -4.10 -10.80 -8.40
C PHE A 25 -3.76 -11.53 -9.70
N ALA A 26 -4.68 -11.54 -10.67
CA ALA A 26 -4.48 -12.18 -11.99
C ALA A 26 -3.31 -11.52 -12.73
N MET A 27 -3.18 -10.19 -12.67
CA MET A 27 -2.06 -9.47 -13.28
C MET A 27 -0.73 -9.84 -12.63
N GLY A 28 -0.67 -9.93 -11.29
CA GLY A 28 0.49 -10.40 -10.56
C GLY A 28 0.88 -11.85 -10.94
N ALA A 29 -0.10 -12.75 -11.06
CA ALA A 29 0.12 -14.13 -11.47
C ALA A 29 0.65 -14.24 -12.91
N VAL A 30 0.15 -13.42 -13.84
CA VAL A 30 0.66 -13.35 -15.22
C VAL A 30 2.08 -12.82 -15.26
N LEU A 31 2.41 -11.76 -14.49
CA LEU A 31 3.77 -11.23 -14.39
C LEU A 31 4.74 -12.29 -13.82
N ALA A 32 4.33 -13.00 -12.77
CA ALA A 32 5.13 -14.06 -12.19
C ALA A 32 5.39 -15.21 -13.20
N ARG A 33 4.42 -15.52 -14.06
CA ARG A 33 4.54 -16.57 -15.08
C ARG A 33 5.30 -16.11 -16.32
N SER A 34 5.33 -14.82 -16.63
CA SER A 34 5.98 -14.28 -17.85
C SER A 34 7.51 -14.32 -17.79
N GLY A 35 8.10 -14.75 -16.67
CA GLY A 35 9.55 -14.80 -16.49
C GLY A 35 10.21 -13.42 -16.41
N VAL A 36 9.43 -12.36 -16.25
CA VAL A 36 9.98 -11.02 -16.02
C VAL A 36 10.78 -11.07 -14.72
N ASN A 37 12.07 -10.78 -14.83
CA ASN A 37 12.94 -10.76 -13.66
C ASN A 37 12.67 -9.49 -12.85
N VAL A 38 11.75 -9.63 -11.91
CA VAL A 38 11.31 -8.57 -10.99
C VAL A 38 12.46 -8.06 -10.09
N ALA A 39 13.56 -8.81 -10.00
CA ALA A 39 14.74 -8.45 -9.21
C ALA A 39 15.75 -7.60 -9.99
N GLU A 40 15.59 -7.38 -11.29
CA GLU A 40 16.43 -6.46 -12.05
C GLU A 40 16.17 -5.02 -11.61
N ARG A 41 17.27 -4.31 -11.33
CA ARG A 41 17.19 -2.90 -10.91
C ARG A 41 16.57 -2.03 -11.99
N VAL A 42 15.54 -1.30 -11.62
CA VAL A 42 14.87 -0.35 -12.50
C VAL A 42 15.69 0.95 -12.57
N PRO A 43 15.89 1.54 -13.76
CA PRO A 43 16.59 2.81 -13.89
C PRO A 43 15.92 3.93 -13.08
N CYS A 44 16.73 4.77 -12.42
CA CYS A 44 16.23 5.90 -11.62
C CYS A 44 15.27 6.84 -12.39
N ILE A 45 15.46 6.95 -13.71
CA ILE A 45 14.59 7.75 -14.58
C ILE A 45 13.14 7.23 -14.59
N VAL A 46 12.93 5.91 -14.46
CA VAL A 46 11.60 5.30 -14.40
C VAL A 46 10.93 5.67 -13.08
N ALA A 47 11.67 5.70 -11.97
CA ALA A 47 11.16 6.14 -10.67
C ALA A 47 10.74 7.61 -10.72
N ALA A 48 11.58 8.48 -11.29
CA ALA A 48 11.28 9.91 -11.43
C ALA A 48 10.04 10.13 -12.32
N PHE A 49 10.01 9.50 -13.49
CA PHE A 49 8.90 9.64 -14.43
C PHE A 49 7.59 9.10 -13.87
N SER A 50 7.59 7.91 -13.31
CA SER A 50 6.38 7.32 -12.70
C SER A 50 5.91 8.11 -11.49
N GLY A 51 6.82 8.69 -10.70
CA GLY A 51 6.49 9.57 -9.58
C GLY A 51 5.79 10.85 -10.03
N VAL A 52 6.35 11.55 -11.04
CA VAL A 52 5.73 12.76 -11.62
C VAL A 52 4.38 12.42 -12.22
N LEU A 53 4.28 11.33 -12.96
CA LEU A 53 3.02 10.87 -13.56
C LEU A 53 1.98 10.53 -12.48
N TYR A 54 2.37 9.86 -11.41
CA TYR A 54 1.48 9.54 -10.28
C TYR A 54 0.91 10.81 -9.62
N VAL A 55 1.78 11.75 -9.30
CA VAL A 55 1.37 13.05 -8.72
C VAL A 55 0.45 13.80 -9.69
N GLY A 56 0.79 13.85 -10.97
CA GLY A 56 -0.06 14.47 -12.00
C GLY A 56 -1.45 13.84 -12.08
N LEU A 57 -1.54 12.51 -12.04
CA LEU A 57 -2.82 11.79 -12.03
C LEU A 57 -3.61 12.02 -10.73
N CYS A 58 -2.95 12.21 -9.59
CA CYS A 58 -3.60 12.57 -8.35
C CYS A 58 -4.19 13.98 -8.41
N VAL A 59 -3.42 14.95 -8.91
CA VAL A 59 -3.88 16.34 -9.10
C VAL A 59 -5.03 16.41 -10.10
N LEU A 60 -4.92 15.76 -11.25
CA LEU A 60 -6.01 15.68 -12.23
C LEU A 60 -7.29 15.10 -11.61
N GLY A 61 -7.15 14.12 -10.71
CA GLY A 61 -8.28 13.53 -10.03
C GLY A 61 -8.99 14.44 -9.02
N MET A 62 -8.35 15.52 -8.59
CA MET A 62 -9.02 16.55 -7.77
C MET A 62 -9.96 17.44 -8.59
N TRP A 63 -9.66 17.62 -9.88
CA TRP A 63 -10.41 18.50 -10.78
C TRP A 63 -11.43 17.75 -11.65
N CYS A 64 -11.17 16.50 -11.95
CA CYS A 64 -12.05 15.66 -12.76
C CYS A 64 -12.63 14.53 -11.94
N PRO A 65 -13.97 14.27 -12.02
CA PRO A 65 -14.57 13.14 -11.37
C PRO A 65 -13.90 11.85 -11.87
N SER A 66 -13.29 11.12 -10.94
CA SER A 66 -12.51 9.94 -11.27
C SER A 66 -13.43 8.75 -11.53
N GLY A 67 -13.60 8.41 -12.79
CA GLY A 67 -14.17 7.12 -13.18
C GLY A 67 -13.29 5.94 -12.73
N PRO A 68 -13.83 4.71 -12.74
CA PRO A 68 -13.10 3.51 -12.34
C PRO A 68 -11.78 3.31 -13.10
N ALA A 69 -11.72 3.68 -14.37
CA ALA A 69 -10.51 3.62 -15.21
C ALA A 69 -9.38 4.52 -14.67
N MET A 70 -9.70 5.75 -14.29
CA MET A 70 -8.72 6.69 -13.73
C MET A 70 -8.18 6.20 -12.38
N THR A 71 -9.04 5.61 -11.55
CA THR A 71 -8.63 5.02 -10.29
C THR A 71 -7.67 3.84 -10.51
N MET A 72 -7.97 2.96 -11.46
CA MET A 72 -7.08 1.85 -11.82
C MET A 72 -5.73 2.34 -12.33
N LEU A 73 -5.73 3.33 -13.22
CA LEU A 73 -4.49 3.90 -13.77
C LEU A 73 -3.62 4.48 -12.66
N ARG A 74 -4.20 5.22 -11.71
CA ARG A 74 -3.47 5.74 -10.53
C ARG A 74 -2.84 4.62 -9.70
N ILE A 75 -3.58 3.57 -9.42
CA ILE A 75 -3.05 2.42 -8.65
C ILE A 75 -1.89 1.77 -9.40
N LEU A 76 -2.03 1.51 -10.70
CA LEU A 76 -0.97 0.90 -11.50
C LEU A 76 0.30 1.74 -11.54
N VAL A 77 0.16 3.03 -11.85
CA VAL A 77 1.30 3.96 -11.87
C VAL A 77 1.92 4.10 -10.49
N GLY A 78 1.10 4.16 -9.43
CA GLY A 78 1.57 4.18 -8.04
C GLY A 78 2.36 2.92 -7.66
N CYS A 79 1.93 1.74 -8.09
CA CYS A 79 2.66 0.49 -7.88
C CYS A 79 4.02 0.51 -8.61
N VAL A 80 4.06 0.97 -9.87
CA VAL A 80 5.31 1.10 -10.63
C VAL A 80 6.25 2.11 -9.96
N PHE A 81 5.70 3.24 -9.49
CA PHE A 81 6.48 4.24 -8.76
C PHE A 81 7.10 3.68 -7.47
N VAL A 82 6.30 3.05 -6.60
CA VAL A 82 6.79 2.48 -5.35
C VAL A 82 7.85 1.41 -5.60
N TRP A 83 7.62 0.56 -6.61
CA TRP A 83 8.58 -0.47 -6.99
C TRP A 83 9.90 0.13 -7.47
N SER A 84 9.86 1.05 -8.43
CA SER A 84 11.08 1.69 -8.96
C SER A 84 11.78 2.56 -7.92
N ALA A 85 11.03 3.21 -7.02
CA ALA A 85 11.60 3.97 -5.91
C ALA A 85 12.34 3.07 -4.91
N TYR A 86 11.90 1.81 -4.73
CA TYR A 86 12.58 0.84 -3.88
C TYR A 86 14.02 0.61 -4.32
N ASP A 87 14.29 0.56 -5.61
CA ASP A 87 15.64 0.32 -6.16
C ASP A 87 16.57 1.52 -6.05
N VAL A 88 16.03 2.72 -5.85
CA VAL A 88 16.80 3.96 -5.67
C VAL A 88 17.26 4.12 -4.22
N VAL A 89 16.59 3.46 -3.27
CA VAL A 89 16.91 3.59 -1.84
C VAL A 89 18.18 2.80 -1.50
N ASP A 90 19.12 3.46 -0.83
CA ASP A 90 20.27 2.76 -0.24
C ASP A 90 19.85 2.05 1.06
N TRP A 91 19.56 0.76 0.95
CA TRP A 91 19.14 -0.09 2.07
C TRP A 91 20.28 -0.39 3.07
N SER A 92 21.55 -0.10 2.72
CA SER A 92 22.69 -0.25 3.63
C SER A 92 22.78 0.91 4.64
N ALA A 93 22.21 2.06 4.31
CA ALA A 93 22.15 3.22 5.17
C ALA A 93 21.29 2.99 6.43
N LYS A 94 21.52 3.78 7.47
CA LYS A 94 20.76 3.68 8.75
C LYS A 94 19.24 3.70 8.53
N TRP A 95 18.76 4.55 7.64
CA TRP A 95 17.34 4.65 7.30
C TRP A 95 16.80 3.39 6.61
N GLY A 96 17.59 2.80 5.69
CA GLY A 96 17.23 1.55 5.03
C GLY A 96 17.07 0.40 6.04
N LYS A 97 18.02 0.25 6.96
CA LYS A 97 17.96 -0.74 8.04
C LYS A 97 16.75 -0.53 8.95
N PHE A 98 16.44 0.72 9.29
CA PHE A 98 15.25 1.06 10.09
C PHE A 98 13.96 0.65 9.37
N ILE A 99 13.81 0.98 8.08
CA ILE A 99 12.64 0.59 7.28
C ILE A 99 12.53 -0.93 7.18
N CYS A 100 13.65 -1.63 6.94
CA CYS A 100 13.65 -3.10 6.91
C CYS A 100 13.22 -3.73 8.25
N SER A 101 13.61 -3.14 9.39
CA SER A 101 13.17 -3.63 10.70
C SER A 101 11.66 -3.47 10.92
N ILE A 102 11.10 -2.34 10.46
CA ILE A 102 9.64 -2.10 10.52
C ILE A 102 8.90 -3.02 9.53
N ALA A 103 9.46 -3.23 8.35
CA ALA A 103 8.86 -4.09 7.32
C ALA A 103 8.65 -5.53 7.79
N ALA A 104 9.43 -6.01 8.77
CA ALA A 104 9.22 -7.31 9.39
C ALA A 104 7.82 -7.46 10.04
N TYR A 105 7.20 -6.35 10.44
CA TYR A 105 5.86 -6.32 11.03
C TYR A 105 4.75 -6.03 10.01
N SER A 106 5.07 -5.84 8.72
CA SER A 106 4.12 -5.44 7.68
C SER A 106 2.92 -6.38 7.56
N PHE A 107 3.12 -7.69 7.72
CA PHE A 107 2.05 -8.67 7.68
C PHE A 107 1.06 -8.48 8.83
N PHE A 108 1.57 -8.20 10.04
CA PHE A 108 0.72 -7.92 11.20
C PHE A 108 -0.06 -6.61 11.00
N VAL A 109 0.59 -5.57 10.47
CA VAL A 109 -0.07 -4.30 10.13
C VAL A 109 -1.19 -4.56 9.12
N TYR A 110 -0.93 -5.34 8.07
CA TYR A 110 -1.92 -5.68 7.05
C TYR A 110 -3.17 -6.36 7.65
N LEU A 111 -3.01 -7.27 8.60
CA LEU A 111 -4.15 -7.96 9.23
C LEU A 111 -4.95 -7.07 10.19
N PHE A 112 -4.29 -6.18 10.90
CA PHE A 112 -4.90 -5.44 12.02
C PHE A 112 -5.14 -3.96 11.76
N HIS A 113 -4.79 -3.42 10.58
CA HIS A 113 -4.93 -1.98 10.32
C HIS A 113 -6.38 -1.51 10.23
N GLU A 114 -7.29 -2.33 9.71
CA GLU A 114 -8.66 -1.91 9.37
C GLU A 114 -9.47 -1.42 10.58
N PRO A 115 -9.57 -2.16 11.70
CA PRO A 115 -10.31 -1.68 12.87
C PRO A 115 -9.71 -0.41 13.48
N TRP A 116 -8.38 -0.30 13.51
CA TRP A 116 -7.70 0.91 14.01
C TRP A 116 -7.88 2.11 13.10
N MET A 117 -7.82 1.90 11.79
CA MET A 117 -8.04 2.97 10.82
C MET A 117 -9.42 3.60 10.98
N HIS A 118 -10.48 2.82 11.06
CA HIS A 118 -11.84 3.34 11.28
C HIS A 118 -11.99 4.04 12.62
N THR A 119 -11.37 3.52 13.67
CA THR A 119 -11.41 4.12 15.00
C THR A 119 -10.73 5.49 14.99
N TYR A 120 -9.53 5.60 14.42
CA TYR A 120 -8.80 6.85 14.33
C TYR A 120 -9.47 7.86 13.40
N GLN A 121 -10.05 7.43 12.28
CA GLN A 121 -10.81 8.33 11.41
C GLN A 121 -11.97 8.99 12.16
N ARG A 122 -12.77 8.20 12.88
CA ARG A 122 -13.88 8.73 13.69
C ARG A 122 -13.39 9.66 14.78
N PHE A 123 -12.31 9.30 15.46
CA PHE A 123 -11.70 10.11 16.52
C PHE A 123 -11.22 11.46 15.97
N VAL A 124 -10.39 11.46 14.92
CA VAL A 124 -9.86 12.70 14.34
C VAL A 124 -10.97 13.60 13.83
N LEU A 125 -11.95 13.07 13.06
CA LEU A 125 -13.06 13.86 12.53
C LEU A 125 -13.93 14.46 13.63
N LYS A 126 -14.13 13.75 14.75
CA LYS A 126 -14.88 14.27 15.90
C LYS A 126 -14.23 15.50 16.52
N TYR A 127 -12.89 15.53 16.59
CA TYR A 127 -12.15 16.64 17.21
C TYR A 127 -11.82 17.77 16.25
N THR A 128 -11.76 17.51 14.95
CA THR A 128 -11.38 18.51 13.93
C THR A 128 -12.59 19.15 13.21
N GLY A 129 -13.82 18.74 13.53
CA GLY A 129 -15.04 19.42 13.09
C GLY A 129 -15.52 19.10 11.67
N GLY A 130 -14.92 18.13 10.94
CA GLY A 130 -15.45 17.57 9.67
C GLY A 130 -15.37 18.51 8.45
N GLY A 131 -14.62 19.60 8.48
CA GLY A 131 -14.36 20.47 7.32
C GLY A 131 -13.38 19.85 6.33
N GLU A 132 -13.21 20.46 5.15
CA GLU A 132 -12.32 19.95 4.07
C GLU A 132 -10.88 19.75 4.56
N TRP A 133 -10.33 20.68 5.31
CA TRP A 133 -9.01 20.59 5.93
C TRP A 133 -8.92 19.44 6.95
N SER A 134 -10.00 19.18 7.66
CA SER A 134 -10.11 18.05 8.59
C SER A 134 -9.99 16.72 7.86
N HIS A 135 -10.63 16.57 6.70
CA HIS A 135 -10.50 15.37 5.88
C HIS A 135 -9.07 15.18 5.37
N LEU A 136 -8.42 16.25 4.87
CA LEU A 136 -7.03 16.19 4.42
C LEU A 136 -6.09 15.79 5.57
N PHE A 137 -6.26 16.38 6.74
CA PHE A 137 -5.50 16.05 7.94
C PHE A 137 -5.72 14.59 8.36
N THR A 138 -6.97 14.14 8.33
CA THR A 138 -7.33 12.75 8.63
C THR A 138 -6.65 11.77 7.68
N TYR A 139 -6.72 12.02 6.36
CA TYR A 139 -6.05 11.18 5.36
C TYR A 139 -4.53 11.11 5.53
N THR A 140 -3.92 12.17 6.05
CA THR A 140 -2.48 12.20 6.26
C THR A 140 -2.07 11.54 7.57
N ILE A 141 -2.74 11.84 8.68
CA ILE A 141 -2.32 11.42 10.03
C ILE A 141 -2.78 10.00 10.38
N VAL A 142 -3.99 9.61 9.99
CA VAL A 142 -4.57 8.32 10.40
C VAL A 142 -3.74 7.12 9.94
N PRO A 143 -3.21 7.05 8.71
CA PRO A 143 -2.34 5.94 8.31
C PRO A 143 -1.10 5.78 9.20
N PHE A 144 -0.45 6.89 9.57
CA PHE A 144 0.72 6.85 10.46
C PHE A 144 0.35 6.40 11.87
N MET A 145 -0.74 6.90 12.44
CA MET A 145 -1.25 6.47 13.73
C MET A 145 -1.59 4.97 13.72
N THR A 146 -2.27 4.52 12.69
CA THR A 146 -2.66 3.10 12.52
C THR A 146 -1.43 2.19 12.41
N CYS A 147 -0.50 2.52 11.52
CA CYS A 147 0.73 1.76 11.36
C CYS A 147 1.55 1.74 12.67
N GLY A 148 1.71 2.89 13.30
CA GLY A 148 2.44 3.00 14.57
C GLY A 148 1.83 2.15 15.67
N THR A 149 0.51 2.18 15.84
CA THR A 149 -0.20 1.35 16.81
C THR A 149 -0.07 -0.15 16.50
N CYS A 150 -0.26 -0.55 15.25
CA CYS A 150 -0.10 -1.95 14.85
C CYS A 150 1.32 -2.46 15.10
N ILE A 151 2.34 -1.67 14.77
CA ILE A 151 3.74 -2.03 15.00
C ILE A 151 4.02 -2.14 16.50
N MET A 152 3.55 -1.17 17.30
CA MET A 152 3.72 -1.18 18.75
C MET A 152 3.06 -2.43 19.38
N VAL A 153 1.83 -2.76 18.98
CA VAL A 153 1.14 -3.97 19.44
C VAL A 153 1.89 -5.23 19.00
N ALA A 154 2.37 -5.28 17.76
CA ALA A 154 3.16 -6.40 17.26
C ALA A 154 4.45 -6.61 18.06
N MET A 155 5.17 -5.51 18.36
CA MET A 155 6.38 -5.56 19.20
C MET A 155 6.09 -6.05 20.63
N LEU A 156 5.00 -5.58 21.23
CA LEU A 156 4.58 -6.02 22.56
C LEU A 156 4.20 -7.50 22.57
N LEU A 157 3.41 -7.96 21.59
CA LEU A 157 3.05 -9.37 21.45
C LEU A 157 4.28 -10.24 21.19
N HIS A 158 5.21 -9.80 20.36
CA HIS A 158 6.45 -10.52 20.11
C HIS A 158 7.29 -10.66 21.39
N LYS A 159 7.33 -9.61 22.24
CA LYS A 159 8.11 -9.62 23.48
C LYS A 159 7.46 -10.46 24.60
N TRP A 160 6.13 -10.37 24.75
CA TRP A 160 5.43 -10.91 25.93
C TRP A 160 4.61 -12.17 25.64
N ALA A 161 4.16 -12.33 24.39
CA ALA A 161 3.31 -13.43 23.96
C ALA A 161 3.76 -13.99 22.61
N GLN A 162 5.02 -14.40 22.52
CA GLN A 162 5.64 -14.90 21.28
C GLN A 162 4.82 -16.01 20.57
N PRO A 163 4.20 -16.99 21.24
CA PRO A 163 3.37 -18.00 20.57
C PRO A 163 2.15 -17.37 19.88
N VAL A 164 1.52 -16.38 20.53
CA VAL A 164 0.36 -15.67 19.96
C VAL A 164 0.79 -14.86 18.74
N TYR A 165 1.90 -14.13 18.85
CA TYR A 165 2.46 -13.40 17.71
C TYR A 165 2.77 -14.34 16.53
N TYR A 166 3.38 -15.52 16.80
CA TYR A 166 3.72 -16.50 15.78
C TYR A 166 2.49 -16.99 15.01
N VAL A 167 1.41 -17.30 15.71
CA VAL A 167 0.14 -17.70 15.07
C VAL A 167 -0.45 -16.56 14.25
N LEU A 168 -0.51 -15.35 14.79
CA LEU A 168 -1.08 -14.17 14.13
C LEU A 168 -0.24 -13.69 12.94
N SER A 169 1.08 -13.90 12.97
CA SER A 169 1.98 -13.51 11.86
C SER A 169 2.11 -14.59 10.79
N GLY A 170 1.32 -15.68 10.86
CA GLY A 170 1.41 -16.79 9.90
C GLY A 170 2.76 -17.52 9.96
N GLY A 171 3.32 -17.69 11.15
CA GLY A 171 4.58 -18.39 11.37
C GLY A 171 5.85 -17.58 11.05
N ARG A 172 5.72 -16.27 10.79
CA ARG A 172 6.84 -15.40 10.46
C ARG A 172 7.36 -14.71 11.72
N LEU A 173 8.57 -15.06 12.13
CA LEU A 173 9.27 -14.31 13.18
C LEU A 173 10.09 -13.18 12.55
N PRO A 174 10.07 -11.98 13.14
CA PRO A 174 11.00 -10.93 12.73
C PRO A 174 12.41 -11.45 12.98
N ARG A 175 13.28 -11.35 11.98
CA ARG A 175 14.70 -11.69 12.16
C ARG A 175 15.26 -10.75 13.22
N THR A 176 15.67 -11.30 14.37
CA THR A 176 16.48 -10.54 15.34
C THR A 176 17.77 -10.15 14.63
N MET A 177 18.00 -8.86 14.49
CA MET A 177 19.30 -8.33 14.04
C MET A 177 20.35 -8.53 15.11
#